data_6a1b041c3d528ee03e8a57da03102b7e
#
_entry.id   6a1b041c3d528ee03e8a57da03102b7e
#
_cell.length_a   1.000
_cell.length_b   1.000
_cell.length_c   1.000
_cell.angle_alpha   90.00
_cell.angle_beta   90.00
_cell.angle_gamma   90.00
#
_symmetry.space_group_name_H-M   'P 1'
#
loop_
_entity.id
_entity.type
_entity.pdbx_description
1 polymer ?
#
loop_
_entity_poly.entity_id
_entity_poly.type
_entity_poly.pdbx_seq_one_letter_code
_entity_poly.pdbx_strand_id
1 'polypeptide(L)'
;MSQRRLGILAAAAVVLVVAGAVLPARQGDAQGPITLSLIDVSGDLSSTRVIVENYQKANPDKVKAVTFQRAPAPELPAKIKAQQDAGRVDVNLLLVGQDAGSVLANNGQLVKLLPQYAKLFPTDELTDAGKVLQAEGEGYLLPSVVNNGGPVFIYNPAKVKAPPKSVDEFKAWARANPGKFMYARPANSGPGRSILCGLPFILGDKKPNDPVAGWDKTWAFLKEIGESVEYYPTGTAITLKEFAEGTRWIIAGIMEWDMKPRAEGTIPPDSKIFILPNTSFVIDGHFWAIPKGVSAAEQEIVLDLMKFMRRPDQQVLTWKAFIGPSIKAATLDKAPPDIQKLVAEHWRPEYTDMEKKYKIVPQLPVKELIAAMDRWDKEVGAQRIKKF
;
A
#
# COMPACT_ATOMS: atom_id res chain seq x y z
N MET A 1 -49.41 -67.58 -51.26
CA MET A 1 -50.83 -67.57 -50.83
C MET A 1 -50.93 -67.04 -49.44
N SER A 2 -51.75 -65.92 -49.31
CA SER A 2 -52.58 -65.63 -48.11
C SER A 2 -51.84 -65.10 -46.89
N GLN A 3 -52.23 -64.11 -46.16
CA GLN A 3 -53.29 -63.11 -46.13
C GLN A 3 -52.82 -61.97 -45.21
N ARG A 4 -53.18 -60.79 -45.61
CA ARG A 4 -53.01 -59.55 -44.74
C ARG A 4 -54.03 -59.60 -43.62
N ARG A 5 -53.59 -59.17 -42.41
CA ARG A 5 -54.52 -58.65 -41.39
C ARG A 5 -54.03 -57.26 -40.96
N LEU A 6 -54.86 -56.24 -41.22
CA LEU A 6 -54.74 -54.89 -40.66
C LEU A 6 -55.04 -54.90 -39.17
N GLY A 7 -54.23 -54.35 -38.41
CA GLY A 7 -54.48 -54.03 -37.00
C GLY A 7 -54.49 -52.49 -36.81
N ILE A 8 -55.62 -51.97 -36.42
CA ILE A 8 -55.89 -50.57 -36.12
C ILE A 8 -55.23 -50.23 -34.76
N LEU A 9 -54.27 -49.31 -34.76
CA LEU A 9 -53.68 -48.74 -33.55
C LEU A 9 -54.45 -47.47 -33.18
N ALA A 10 -55.18 -47.52 -32.06
CA ALA A 10 -55.81 -46.38 -31.41
C ALA A 10 -54.74 -45.57 -30.67
N ALA A 11 -54.55 -44.31 -31.07
CA ALA A 11 -53.67 -43.38 -30.38
C ALA A 11 -54.39 -42.82 -29.15
N ALA A 12 -53.95 -43.19 -27.96
CA ALA A 12 -54.35 -42.52 -26.71
C ALA A 12 -53.46 -41.28 -26.47
N ALA A 13 -54.02 -40.09 -26.57
CA ALA A 13 -53.36 -38.87 -26.19
C ALA A 13 -53.27 -38.73 -24.67
N VAL A 14 -52.07 -38.87 -24.11
CA VAL A 14 -51.80 -38.56 -22.70
C VAL A 14 -51.52 -37.05 -22.57
N VAL A 15 -52.47 -36.34 -21.98
CA VAL A 15 -52.28 -34.94 -21.59
C VAL A 15 -51.47 -34.91 -20.30
N LEU A 16 -50.18 -34.57 -20.40
CA LEU A 16 -49.33 -34.29 -19.26
C LEU A 16 -49.65 -32.85 -18.72
N VAL A 17 -50.39 -32.77 -17.62
CA VAL A 17 -50.50 -31.55 -16.83
C VAL A 17 -49.23 -31.35 -16.07
N VAL A 18 -48.36 -30.46 -16.55
CA VAL A 18 -47.19 -30.03 -15.80
C VAL A 18 -47.65 -29.04 -14.73
N ALA A 19 -47.86 -29.53 -13.51
CA ALA A 19 -47.99 -28.70 -12.35
C ALA A 19 -46.66 -28.00 -12.10
N GLY A 20 -46.61 -26.71 -12.46
CA GLY A 20 -45.45 -25.84 -12.14
C GLY A 20 -45.37 -25.69 -10.61
N ALA A 21 -44.49 -26.44 -9.98
CA ALA A 21 -44.09 -26.19 -8.61
C ALA A 21 -43.31 -24.84 -8.61
N VAL A 22 -43.95 -23.76 -8.20
CA VAL A 22 -43.26 -22.53 -7.81
C VAL A 22 -42.46 -22.89 -6.57
N LEU A 23 -41.15 -23.15 -6.80
CA LEU A 23 -40.18 -23.25 -5.70
C LEU A 23 -40.16 -21.89 -5.00
N PRO A 24 -40.39 -21.84 -3.67
CA PRO A 24 -40.21 -20.59 -2.94
C PRO A 24 -38.77 -20.12 -3.20
N ALA A 25 -38.61 -18.83 -3.53
CA ALA A 25 -37.32 -18.19 -3.57
C ALA A 25 -36.60 -18.56 -2.26
N ARG A 26 -35.42 -19.21 -2.36
CA ARG A 26 -34.57 -19.46 -1.20
C ARG A 26 -34.36 -18.09 -0.54
N GLN A 27 -35.00 -17.88 0.60
CA GLN A 27 -34.53 -16.89 1.57
C GLN A 27 -33.06 -17.26 1.79
N GLY A 28 -32.15 -16.34 1.48
CA GLY A 28 -30.73 -16.57 1.67
C GLY A 28 -30.54 -17.04 3.11
N ASP A 29 -29.99 -18.22 3.29
CA ASP A 29 -29.59 -18.71 4.59
C ASP A 29 -28.73 -17.62 5.20
N ALA A 30 -29.12 -17.10 6.36
CA ALA A 30 -28.32 -16.11 7.09
C ALA A 30 -26.97 -16.77 7.37
N GLN A 31 -25.95 -16.38 6.62
CA GLN A 31 -24.62 -16.92 6.79
C GLN A 31 -24.17 -16.56 8.20
N GLY A 32 -23.86 -17.56 9.02
CA GLY A 32 -23.35 -17.33 10.38
C GLY A 32 -22.07 -16.48 10.34
N PRO A 33 -21.62 -15.97 11.49
CA PRO A 33 -20.48 -15.06 11.54
C PRO A 33 -19.22 -15.70 10.92
N ILE A 34 -18.57 -14.93 10.05
CA ILE A 34 -17.39 -15.38 9.29
C ILE A 34 -16.08 -15.17 10.06
N THR A 35 -15.01 -15.82 9.61
CA THR A 35 -13.65 -15.42 9.95
C THR A 35 -13.13 -14.50 8.84
N LEU A 36 -12.83 -13.25 9.17
CA LEU A 36 -12.17 -12.32 8.26
C LEU A 36 -10.68 -12.63 8.18
N SER A 37 -10.16 -12.82 6.98
CA SER A 37 -8.74 -13.04 6.71
C SER A 37 -8.16 -11.84 5.96
N LEU A 38 -7.17 -11.18 6.57
CA LEU A 38 -6.49 -10.02 6.01
C LEU A 38 -5.02 -10.33 5.74
N ILE A 39 -4.51 -9.88 4.60
CA ILE A 39 -3.06 -9.88 4.31
C ILE A 39 -2.56 -8.45 4.26
N ASP A 40 -1.52 -8.16 5.04
CA ASP A 40 -0.82 -6.89 5.05
C ASP A 40 0.58 -7.05 4.43
N VAL A 41 0.82 -6.31 3.35
CA VAL A 41 2.12 -6.23 2.68
C VAL A 41 2.71 -4.82 2.72
N SER A 42 1.93 -3.83 3.16
CA SER A 42 2.35 -2.43 3.23
C SER A 42 2.79 -1.99 4.63
N GLY A 43 2.43 -2.75 5.67
CA GLY A 43 2.59 -2.34 7.06
C GLY A 43 1.41 -1.51 7.59
N ASP A 44 0.28 -1.52 6.89
CA ASP A 44 -0.95 -0.79 7.24
C ASP A 44 -1.48 -1.15 8.63
N LEU A 45 -1.36 -2.42 9.04
CA LEU A 45 -1.78 -2.88 10.36
C LEU A 45 -1.08 -2.18 11.53
N SER A 46 0.03 -1.50 11.29
CA SER A 46 0.67 -0.68 12.33
C SER A 46 -0.20 0.49 12.79
N SER A 47 -1.12 0.94 11.94
CA SER A 47 -2.06 2.04 12.18
C SER A 47 -3.52 1.59 12.23
N THR A 48 -3.90 0.54 11.49
CA THR A 48 -5.31 0.18 11.27
C THR A 48 -5.77 -1.07 12.01
N ARG A 49 -4.87 -1.86 12.59
CA ARG A 49 -5.25 -3.10 13.30
C ARG A 49 -6.31 -2.87 14.37
N VAL A 50 -6.13 -1.86 15.20
CA VAL A 50 -7.10 -1.52 16.27
C VAL A 50 -8.48 -1.21 15.70
N ILE A 51 -8.55 -0.62 14.51
CA ILE A 51 -9.82 -0.27 13.86
C ILE A 51 -10.55 -1.54 13.41
N VAL A 52 -9.82 -2.51 12.82
CA VAL A 52 -10.37 -3.81 12.43
C VAL A 52 -10.87 -4.58 13.66
N GLU A 53 -10.10 -4.59 14.75
CA GLU A 53 -10.50 -5.20 16.03
C GLU A 53 -11.73 -4.51 16.64
N ASN A 54 -11.85 -3.19 16.53
CA ASN A 54 -13.04 -2.45 16.94
C ASN A 54 -14.28 -2.86 16.11
N TYR A 55 -14.11 -3.05 14.80
CA TYR A 55 -15.19 -3.55 13.94
C TYR A 55 -15.69 -4.94 14.37
N GLN A 56 -14.76 -5.88 14.62
CA GLN A 56 -15.10 -7.21 15.10
C GLN A 56 -15.89 -7.16 16.42
N LYS A 57 -15.43 -6.35 17.39
CA LYS A 57 -16.10 -6.18 18.69
C LYS A 57 -17.52 -5.58 18.54
N ALA A 58 -17.71 -4.68 17.59
CA ALA A 58 -18.98 -4.04 17.34
C ALA A 58 -19.96 -4.89 16.53
N ASN A 59 -19.49 -5.93 15.82
CA ASN A 59 -20.25 -6.76 14.92
C ASN A 59 -19.99 -8.27 15.14
N PRO A 60 -20.21 -8.81 16.36
CA PRO A 60 -19.92 -10.22 16.66
C PRO A 60 -20.86 -11.19 15.92
N ASP A 61 -22.01 -10.72 15.49
CA ASP A 61 -23.00 -11.42 14.66
C ASP A 61 -22.53 -11.61 13.22
N LYS A 62 -21.63 -10.75 12.70
CA LYS A 62 -21.06 -10.80 11.37
C LYS A 62 -19.67 -11.45 11.36
N VAL A 63 -18.84 -11.17 12.37
CA VAL A 63 -17.41 -11.54 12.41
C VAL A 63 -17.09 -12.24 13.72
N LYS A 64 -16.87 -13.56 13.66
CA LYS A 64 -16.47 -14.38 14.82
C LYS A 64 -15.00 -14.25 15.16
N ALA A 65 -14.14 -14.06 14.15
CA ALA A 65 -12.69 -13.96 14.31
C ALA A 65 -12.07 -13.14 13.17
N VAL A 66 -10.91 -12.54 13.44
CA VAL A 66 -10.07 -11.90 12.44
C VAL A 66 -8.69 -12.55 12.44
N THR A 67 -8.18 -12.89 11.27
CA THR A 67 -6.82 -13.39 11.08
C THR A 67 -5.99 -12.38 10.30
N PHE A 68 -4.75 -12.17 10.74
CA PHE A 68 -3.82 -11.27 10.11
C PHE A 68 -2.61 -12.04 9.60
N GLN A 69 -2.30 -11.88 8.33
CA GLN A 69 -1.11 -12.44 7.69
C GLN A 69 -0.22 -11.33 7.17
N ARG A 70 1.08 -11.58 7.11
CA ARG A 70 2.04 -10.70 6.43
C ARG A 70 2.70 -11.46 5.30
N ALA A 71 2.96 -10.77 4.21
CA ALA A 71 3.72 -11.29 3.07
C ALA A 71 4.55 -10.16 2.45
N PRO A 72 5.66 -10.48 1.78
CA PRO A 72 6.36 -9.50 0.94
C PRO A 72 5.47 -9.06 -0.23
N ALA A 73 5.48 -7.77 -0.54
CA ALA A 73 4.66 -7.21 -1.63
C ALA A 73 4.86 -7.92 -2.98
N PRO A 74 6.09 -8.28 -3.40
CA PRO A 74 6.32 -8.97 -4.66
C PRO A 74 5.72 -10.40 -4.76
N GLU A 75 5.48 -11.05 -3.62
CA GLU A 75 4.93 -12.41 -3.58
C GLU A 75 3.40 -12.46 -3.63
N LEU A 76 2.74 -11.35 -3.27
CA LEU A 76 1.29 -11.30 -3.13
C LEU A 76 0.53 -11.60 -4.43
N PRO A 77 0.91 -11.06 -5.61
CA PRO A 77 0.21 -11.35 -6.86
C PRO A 77 0.18 -12.85 -7.21
N ALA A 78 1.31 -13.54 -7.04
CA ALA A 78 1.38 -14.99 -7.27
C ALA A 78 0.52 -15.79 -6.27
N LYS A 79 0.53 -15.40 -4.99
CA LYS A 79 -0.28 -16.02 -3.94
C LYS A 79 -1.78 -15.87 -4.22
N ILE A 80 -2.24 -14.67 -4.60
CA ILE A 80 -3.65 -14.44 -4.94
C ILE A 80 -4.03 -15.19 -6.21
N LYS A 81 -3.16 -15.18 -7.23
CA LYS A 81 -3.42 -15.94 -8.46
C LYS A 81 -3.60 -17.44 -8.19
N ALA A 82 -2.75 -18.06 -7.39
CA ALA A 82 -2.85 -19.46 -7.05
C ALA A 82 -4.19 -19.80 -6.38
N GLN A 83 -4.70 -18.95 -5.50
CA GLN A 83 -6.02 -19.13 -4.88
C GLN A 83 -7.15 -18.97 -5.90
N GLN A 84 -7.06 -17.97 -6.78
CA GLN A 84 -8.05 -17.73 -7.85
C GLN A 84 -8.10 -18.89 -8.85
N ASP A 85 -6.95 -19.41 -9.26
CA ASP A 85 -6.84 -20.56 -10.17
C ASP A 85 -7.41 -21.85 -9.54
N ALA A 86 -7.30 -21.99 -8.20
CA ALA A 86 -7.91 -23.08 -7.45
C ALA A 86 -9.41 -22.89 -7.20
N GLY A 87 -10.00 -21.79 -7.65
CA GLY A 87 -11.42 -21.47 -7.46
C GLY A 87 -11.81 -21.19 -5.99
N ARG A 88 -10.82 -20.94 -5.12
CA ARG A 88 -11.04 -20.67 -3.70
C ARG A 88 -10.09 -19.56 -3.23
N VAL A 89 -10.68 -18.43 -2.82
CA VAL A 89 -9.95 -17.30 -2.26
C VAL A 89 -10.23 -17.20 -0.77
N ASP A 90 -9.22 -17.48 0.04
CA ASP A 90 -9.33 -17.53 1.51
C ASP A 90 -8.99 -16.17 2.17
N VAL A 91 -8.67 -15.16 1.37
CA VAL A 91 -8.33 -13.82 1.83
C VAL A 91 -9.43 -12.85 1.45
N ASN A 92 -10.00 -12.17 2.44
CA ASN A 92 -11.13 -11.27 2.23
C ASN A 92 -10.71 -9.84 1.92
N LEU A 93 -9.63 -9.34 2.55
CA LEU A 93 -9.15 -7.97 2.39
C LEU A 93 -7.62 -7.94 2.29
N LEU A 94 -7.14 -7.14 1.35
CA LEU A 94 -5.72 -6.86 1.15
C LEU A 94 -5.39 -5.45 1.63
N LEU A 95 -4.31 -5.33 2.40
CA LEU A 95 -3.71 -4.09 2.84
C LEU A 95 -2.41 -3.93 2.05
N VAL A 96 -2.42 -3.05 1.05
CA VAL A 96 -1.35 -2.95 0.04
C VAL A 96 -0.80 -1.53 -0.07
N GLY A 97 0.46 -1.43 -0.48
CA GLY A 97 1.03 -0.20 -1.01
C GLY A 97 0.77 -0.10 -2.52
N GLN A 98 1.23 1.00 -3.11
CA GLN A 98 1.14 1.22 -4.55
C GLN A 98 1.86 0.12 -5.36
N ASP A 99 2.93 -0.48 -4.82
CA ASP A 99 3.69 -1.57 -5.42
C ASP A 99 2.84 -2.81 -5.74
N ALA A 100 2.43 -3.56 -4.72
CA ALA A 100 1.63 -4.76 -4.91
C ALA A 100 0.23 -4.45 -5.47
N GLY A 101 -0.38 -3.34 -5.03
CA GLY A 101 -1.70 -2.92 -5.46
C GLY A 101 -1.77 -2.69 -6.97
N SER A 102 -0.80 -1.98 -7.53
CA SER A 102 -0.71 -1.73 -8.96
C SER A 102 -0.55 -3.02 -9.78
N VAL A 103 0.29 -3.93 -9.34
CA VAL A 103 0.50 -5.22 -10.02
C VAL A 103 -0.78 -6.05 -10.00
N LEU A 104 -1.44 -6.16 -8.84
CA LEU A 104 -2.71 -6.89 -8.70
C LEU A 104 -3.82 -6.31 -9.59
N ALA A 105 -3.95 -4.98 -9.63
CA ALA A 105 -4.93 -4.28 -10.48
C ALA A 105 -4.65 -4.53 -11.96
N ASN A 106 -3.39 -4.36 -12.39
CA ASN A 106 -2.96 -4.59 -13.77
C ASN A 106 -3.18 -6.04 -14.22
N ASN A 107 -2.99 -7.01 -13.31
CA ASN A 107 -3.24 -8.43 -13.56
C ASN A 107 -4.73 -8.81 -13.54
N GLY A 108 -5.63 -7.87 -13.26
CA GLY A 108 -7.07 -8.12 -13.19
C GLY A 108 -7.49 -8.99 -11.99
N GLN A 109 -6.70 -9.04 -10.93
CA GLN A 109 -6.91 -9.90 -9.77
C GLN A 109 -7.82 -9.27 -8.69
N LEU A 110 -8.18 -7.99 -8.82
CA LEU A 110 -8.96 -7.23 -7.84
C LEU A 110 -10.39 -6.96 -8.30
N VAL A 111 -11.30 -6.83 -7.35
CA VAL A 111 -12.63 -6.29 -7.57
C VAL A 111 -12.52 -4.80 -7.85
N LYS A 112 -13.18 -4.31 -8.91
CA LYS A 112 -13.26 -2.89 -9.19
C LYS A 112 -14.34 -2.24 -8.31
N LEU A 113 -13.93 -1.49 -7.31
CA LEU A 113 -14.81 -0.91 -6.30
C LEU A 113 -15.50 0.36 -6.79
N LEU A 114 -14.82 1.19 -7.59
CA LEU A 114 -15.41 2.41 -8.14
C LEU A 114 -15.59 2.31 -9.65
N PRO A 115 -16.70 2.84 -10.20
CA PRO A 115 -17.72 3.65 -9.51
C PRO A 115 -18.82 2.85 -8.80
N GLN A 116 -18.82 1.52 -8.84
CA GLN A 116 -19.91 0.67 -8.34
C GLN A 116 -20.33 1.01 -6.90
N TYR A 117 -19.38 1.22 -6.02
CA TYR A 117 -19.61 1.52 -4.59
C TYR A 117 -19.30 2.98 -4.21
N ALA A 118 -19.39 3.91 -5.18
CA ALA A 118 -19.10 5.34 -4.93
C ALA A 118 -19.97 5.96 -3.82
N LYS A 119 -21.22 5.49 -3.65
CA LYS A 119 -22.10 5.95 -2.55
C LYS A 119 -21.62 5.51 -1.16
N LEU A 120 -20.91 4.38 -1.07
CA LEU A 120 -20.31 3.91 0.19
C LEU A 120 -19.00 4.61 0.51
N PHE A 121 -18.30 5.08 -0.53
CA PHE A 121 -16.95 5.65 -0.46
C PHE A 121 -16.90 7.01 -1.18
N PRO A 122 -17.60 8.02 -0.67
CA PRO A 122 -17.64 9.33 -1.33
C PRO A 122 -16.25 9.98 -1.32
N THR A 123 -15.85 10.52 -2.50
CA THR A 123 -14.54 11.14 -2.71
C THR A 123 -14.39 12.46 -1.96
N ASP A 124 -15.49 13.17 -1.73
CA ASP A 124 -15.50 14.47 -1.05
C ASP A 124 -15.21 14.37 0.45
N GLU A 125 -15.28 13.18 1.06
CA GLU A 125 -14.85 12.94 2.44
C GLU A 125 -13.32 12.86 2.59
N LEU A 126 -12.60 12.62 1.50
CA LEU A 126 -11.15 12.45 1.52
C LEU A 126 -10.42 13.78 1.70
N THR A 127 -9.24 13.72 2.33
CA THR A 127 -8.23 14.77 2.26
C THR A 127 -7.80 14.99 0.81
N ASP A 128 -7.15 16.10 0.49
CA ASP A 128 -6.68 16.32 -0.87
C ASP A 128 -5.63 15.26 -1.30
N ALA A 129 -4.75 14.87 -0.39
CA ALA A 129 -3.83 13.75 -0.60
C ALA A 129 -4.58 12.42 -0.79
N GLY A 130 -5.62 12.16 0.02
CA GLY A 130 -6.49 10.99 -0.14
C GLY A 130 -7.20 10.94 -1.49
N LYS A 131 -7.60 12.10 -2.05
CA LYS A 131 -8.19 12.16 -3.41
C LYS A 131 -7.17 11.79 -4.50
N VAL A 132 -5.92 12.24 -4.35
CA VAL A 132 -4.82 11.87 -5.26
C VAL A 132 -4.63 10.35 -5.22
N LEU A 133 -4.48 9.77 -4.02
CA LEU A 133 -4.32 8.31 -3.88
C LEU A 133 -5.53 7.54 -4.44
N GLN A 134 -6.77 8.01 -4.22
CA GLN A 134 -7.95 7.35 -4.79
C GLN A 134 -7.94 7.37 -6.32
N ALA A 135 -7.49 8.47 -6.94
CA ALA A 135 -7.35 8.55 -8.39
C ALA A 135 -6.28 7.57 -8.91
N GLU A 136 -5.13 7.47 -8.23
CA GLU A 136 -4.06 6.51 -8.53
C GLU A 136 -4.50 5.05 -8.37
N GLY A 137 -5.47 4.79 -7.52
CA GLY A 137 -6.04 3.46 -7.31
C GLY A 137 -6.92 2.95 -8.44
N GLU A 138 -7.23 3.79 -9.45
CA GLU A 138 -8.01 3.47 -10.67
C GLU A 138 -9.35 2.74 -10.40
N GLY A 139 -9.89 2.95 -9.19
CA GLY A 139 -11.12 2.32 -8.71
C GLY A 139 -10.96 0.91 -8.16
N TYR A 140 -9.76 0.35 -8.16
CA TYR A 140 -9.45 -0.96 -7.55
C TYR A 140 -8.95 -0.82 -6.11
N LEU A 141 -8.21 0.26 -5.82
CA LEU A 141 -7.60 0.53 -4.55
C LEU A 141 -8.29 1.72 -3.89
N LEU A 142 -8.69 1.57 -2.62
CA LEU A 142 -9.24 2.68 -1.83
C LEU A 142 -8.23 3.10 -0.76
N PRO A 143 -7.94 4.40 -0.61
CA PRO A 143 -6.94 4.87 0.34
C PRO A 143 -7.35 4.55 1.79
N SER A 144 -6.46 3.87 2.50
CA SER A 144 -6.53 3.59 3.93
C SER A 144 -5.99 4.76 4.73
N VAL A 145 -4.73 5.06 4.51
CA VAL A 145 -3.96 6.12 5.18
C VAL A 145 -3.11 6.86 4.17
N VAL A 146 -2.68 8.06 4.53
CA VAL A 146 -1.87 8.94 3.70
C VAL A 146 -0.52 9.17 4.36
N ASN A 147 0.55 9.11 3.58
CA ASN A 147 1.86 9.65 3.91
C ASN A 147 2.16 10.79 2.95
N ASN A 148 2.63 11.92 3.46
CA ASN A 148 2.88 13.10 2.64
C ASN A 148 4.09 12.94 1.69
N GLY A 149 4.60 11.73 1.58
CA GLY A 149 5.54 11.31 0.57
C GLY A 149 7.01 11.59 0.89
N GLY A 150 7.82 11.41 -0.14
CA GLY A 150 9.27 11.54 -0.05
C GLY A 150 9.88 11.85 -1.42
N PRO A 151 11.21 11.82 -1.52
CA PRO A 151 12.16 11.28 -0.54
C PRO A 151 12.54 12.26 0.58
N VAL A 152 12.75 11.68 1.76
CA VAL A 152 13.42 12.31 2.89
C VAL A 152 14.62 11.43 3.26
N PHE A 153 15.72 12.02 3.71
CA PHE A 153 16.87 11.27 4.19
C PHE A 153 16.95 11.41 5.72
N ILE A 154 17.04 10.27 6.41
CA ILE A 154 17.17 10.21 7.86
C ILE A 154 18.64 9.92 8.17
N TYR A 155 19.26 10.66 9.08
CA TYR A 155 20.66 10.48 9.42
C TYR A 155 20.94 10.51 10.94
N ASN A 156 22.03 9.85 11.32
CA ASN A 156 22.55 9.85 12.68
C ASN A 156 23.51 11.05 12.85
N PRO A 157 23.17 12.08 13.66
CA PRO A 157 24.01 13.28 13.81
C PRO A 157 25.32 13.01 14.56
N ALA A 158 25.42 11.90 15.30
CA ALA A 158 26.68 11.49 15.89
C ALA A 158 27.71 11.03 14.85
N LYS A 159 27.23 10.49 13.72
CA LYS A 159 28.05 9.97 12.60
C LYS A 159 28.18 10.96 11.43
N VAL A 160 27.14 11.72 11.14
CA VAL A 160 27.08 12.70 10.04
C VAL A 160 26.97 14.09 10.61
N LYS A 161 28.10 14.77 10.78
CA LYS A 161 28.16 16.13 11.39
C LYS A 161 27.59 17.21 10.47
N ALA A 162 27.78 17.06 9.17
CA ALA A 162 27.27 17.95 8.13
C ALA A 162 26.56 17.08 7.06
N PRO A 163 25.22 17.03 7.04
CA PRO A 163 24.50 16.30 6.00
C PRO A 163 24.68 17.00 4.65
N PRO A 164 24.68 16.23 3.54
CA PRO A 164 24.80 16.78 2.20
C PRO A 164 23.73 17.80 1.87
N LYS A 165 24.10 18.91 1.23
CA LYS A 165 23.20 20.00 0.84
C LYS A 165 22.94 20.06 -0.67
N SER A 166 23.61 19.22 -1.44
CA SER A 166 23.41 19.09 -2.89
C SER A 166 23.57 17.65 -3.33
N VAL A 167 23.19 17.35 -4.57
CA VAL A 167 23.36 16.03 -5.20
C VAL A 167 24.86 15.68 -5.27
N ASP A 168 25.72 16.62 -5.63
CA ASP A 168 27.15 16.38 -5.74
C ASP A 168 27.79 16.14 -4.38
N GLU A 169 27.38 16.89 -3.35
CA GLU A 169 27.82 16.62 -1.98
C GLU A 169 27.34 15.24 -1.50
N PHE A 170 26.15 14.81 -1.87
CA PHE A 170 25.64 13.48 -1.50
C PHE A 170 26.46 12.37 -2.16
N LYS A 171 26.79 12.52 -3.44
CA LYS A 171 27.69 11.58 -4.16
C LYS A 171 29.06 11.54 -3.54
N ALA A 172 29.64 12.71 -3.25
CA ALA A 172 30.96 12.82 -2.61
C ALA A 172 30.97 12.17 -1.22
N TRP A 173 29.93 12.45 -0.42
CA TRP A 173 29.76 11.84 0.89
C TRP A 173 29.65 10.31 0.80
N ALA A 174 28.85 9.78 -0.12
CA ALA A 174 28.66 8.34 -0.28
C ALA A 174 29.98 7.64 -0.71
N ARG A 175 30.75 8.25 -1.61
CA ARG A 175 32.07 7.73 -2.00
C ARG A 175 33.08 7.75 -0.84
N ALA A 176 33.04 8.77 0.01
CA ALA A 176 33.90 8.86 1.19
C ALA A 176 33.45 7.94 2.33
N ASN A 177 32.21 7.49 2.33
CA ASN A 177 31.62 6.64 3.36
C ASN A 177 30.91 5.41 2.74
N PRO A 178 31.64 4.51 2.06
CA PRO A 178 31.06 3.37 1.39
C PRO A 178 30.33 2.47 2.39
N GLY A 179 29.17 1.94 1.99
CA GLY A 179 28.30 1.12 2.80
C GLY A 179 27.54 1.87 3.91
N LYS A 180 27.65 3.22 4.03
CA LYS A 180 26.97 3.97 5.11
C LYS A 180 25.64 4.59 4.70
N PHE A 181 25.30 4.59 3.41
CA PHE A 181 23.97 4.91 2.90
C PHE A 181 23.22 3.63 2.53
N MET A 182 21.92 3.60 2.82
CA MET A 182 21.06 2.47 2.46
C MET A 182 19.63 2.90 2.16
N TYR A 183 19.01 2.25 1.20
CA TYR A 183 17.57 2.17 1.00
C TYR A 183 17.18 0.76 0.55
N ALA A 184 15.93 0.39 0.82
CA ALA A 184 15.45 -0.94 0.43
C ALA A 184 14.93 -0.94 -1.02
N ARG A 185 14.78 -2.14 -1.59
CA ARG A 185 14.24 -2.35 -2.94
C ARG A 185 12.89 -1.64 -3.12
N PRO A 186 12.72 -0.81 -4.17
CA PRO A 186 11.48 -0.05 -4.42
C PRO A 186 10.22 -0.90 -4.48
N ALA A 187 10.30 -2.11 -5.03
CA ALA A 187 9.17 -3.04 -5.17
C ALA A 187 8.63 -3.58 -3.83
N ASN A 188 9.31 -3.31 -2.69
CA ASN A 188 8.88 -3.74 -1.37
C ASN A 188 9.21 -2.70 -0.28
N SER A 189 9.23 -1.42 -0.64
CA SER A 189 9.58 -0.35 0.29
C SER A 189 9.03 1.01 -0.17
N GLY A 190 8.17 1.63 0.63
CA GLY A 190 7.73 3.02 0.43
C GLY A 190 8.91 4.00 0.34
N PRO A 191 9.85 4.03 1.33
CA PRO A 191 11.07 4.83 1.25
C PRO A 191 11.94 4.56 0.01
N GLY A 192 12.10 3.29 -0.38
CA GLY A 192 12.83 2.92 -1.60
C GLY A 192 12.14 3.43 -2.86
N ARG A 193 10.82 3.31 -2.92
CA ARG A 193 9.99 3.81 -4.01
C ARG A 193 10.02 5.34 -4.09
N SER A 194 10.00 6.02 -2.96
CA SER A 194 10.05 7.49 -2.91
C SER A 194 11.39 8.05 -3.42
N ILE A 195 12.52 7.38 -3.15
CA ILE A 195 13.81 7.73 -3.77
C ILE A 195 13.71 7.52 -5.28
N LEU A 196 13.30 6.34 -5.74
CA LEU A 196 13.24 6.03 -7.16
C LEU A 196 12.40 7.06 -7.92
N CYS A 197 11.21 7.38 -7.43
CA CYS A 197 10.26 8.27 -8.11
C CYS A 197 10.49 9.76 -7.84
N GLY A 198 11.21 10.12 -6.77
CA GLY A 198 11.54 11.50 -6.43
C GLY A 198 12.81 12.03 -7.10
N LEU A 199 13.77 11.14 -7.42
CA LEU A 199 15.02 11.52 -8.07
C LEU A 199 14.87 12.27 -9.40
N PRO A 200 13.91 11.94 -10.29
CA PRO A 200 13.72 12.67 -11.54
C PRO A 200 13.45 14.17 -11.33
N PHE A 201 12.74 14.53 -10.27
CA PHE A 201 12.50 15.93 -9.91
C PHE A 201 13.77 16.58 -9.35
N ILE A 202 14.46 15.90 -8.43
CA ILE A 202 15.71 16.40 -7.80
C ILE A 202 16.78 16.63 -8.86
N LEU A 203 16.94 15.73 -9.81
CA LEU A 203 17.96 15.76 -10.85
C LEU A 203 17.56 16.59 -12.08
N GLY A 204 16.29 16.99 -12.15
CA GLY A 204 15.74 17.74 -13.28
C GLY A 204 15.76 16.91 -14.58
N ASP A 205 15.27 15.69 -14.53
CA ASP A 205 14.98 14.90 -15.72
C ASP A 205 13.85 15.54 -16.53
N LYS A 206 13.93 15.46 -17.85
CA LYS A 206 12.99 16.20 -18.74
C LYS A 206 11.55 15.71 -18.66
N LYS A 207 11.36 14.42 -18.34
CA LYS A 207 10.04 13.78 -18.24
C LYS A 207 9.97 12.95 -16.95
N PRO A 208 9.70 13.59 -15.80
CA PRO A 208 9.66 12.89 -14.51
C PRO A 208 8.67 11.72 -14.44
N ASN A 209 7.65 11.71 -15.30
CA ASN A 209 6.63 10.66 -15.35
C ASN A 209 6.93 9.56 -16.41
N ASP A 210 8.08 9.59 -17.07
CA ASP A 210 8.47 8.62 -18.09
C ASP A 210 9.79 7.93 -17.71
N PRO A 211 9.74 6.84 -16.93
CA PRO A 211 10.96 6.15 -16.45
C PRO A 211 11.71 5.42 -17.57
N VAL A 212 11.06 5.19 -18.72
CA VAL A 212 11.65 4.46 -19.84
C VAL A 212 12.54 5.38 -20.68
N ALA A 213 12.02 6.54 -21.08
CA ALA A 213 12.70 7.43 -22.02
C ALA A 213 13.01 8.83 -21.45
N GLY A 214 12.69 9.09 -20.18
CA GLY A 214 12.81 10.42 -19.59
C GLY A 214 13.78 10.54 -18.42
N TRP A 215 14.30 9.43 -17.87
CA TRP A 215 15.07 9.40 -16.63
C TRP A 215 16.58 9.16 -16.82
N ASP A 216 17.21 9.79 -17.79
CA ASP A 216 18.64 9.58 -18.07
C ASP A 216 19.52 9.92 -16.87
N LYS A 217 19.25 11.08 -16.22
CA LYS A 217 20.02 11.51 -15.04
C LYS A 217 19.74 10.62 -13.83
N THR A 218 18.50 10.21 -13.63
CA THR A 218 18.12 9.32 -12.53
C THR A 218 18.81 7.96 -12.64
N TRP A 219 18.79 7.33 -13.80
CA TRP A 219 19.45 6.04 -13.97
C TRP A 219 20.97 6.12 -13.84
N ALA A 220 21.59 7.20 -14.37
CA ALA A 220 23.01 7.44 -14.18
C ALA A 220 23.35 7.64 -12.70
N PHE A 221 22.58 8.45 -11.97
CA PHE A 221 22.76 8.67 -10.54
C PHE A 221 22.62 7.38 -9.73
N LEU A 222 21.57 6.58 -9.96
CA LEU A 222 21.33 5.35 -9.22
C LEU A 222 22.45 4.32 -9.42
N LYS A 223 23.03 4.24 -10.62
CA LYS A 223 24.20 3.40 -10.91
C LYS A 223 25.44 3.92 -10.17
N GLU A 224 25.69 5.22 -10.22
CA GLU A 224 26.83 5.84 -9.57
C GLU A 224 26.79 5.70 -8.05
N ILE A 225 25.65 6.04 -7.43
CA ILE A 225 25.51 5.92 -5.97
C ILE A 225 25.53 4.44 -5.53
N GLY A 226 25.05 3.55 -6.37
CA GLY A 226 25.07 2.11 -6.18
C GLY A 226 26.49 1.57 -5.98
N GLU A 227 27.54 2.22 -6.53
CA GLU A 227 28.92 1.81 -6.28
C GLU A 227 29.33 1.96 -4.81
N SER A 228 28.66 2.84 -4.06
CA SER A 228 28.91 3.06 -2.63
C SER A 228 27.88 2.38 -1.73
N VAL A 229 26.87 1.69 -2.29
CA VAL A 229 25.87 0.92 -1.53
C VAL A 229 26.33 -0.52 -1.41
N GLU A 230 26.36 -1.07 -0.20
CA GLU A 230 26.81 -2.43 0.05
C GLU A 230 25.85 -3.46 -0.55
N TYR A 231 24.56 -3.32 -0.27
CA TYR A 231 23.48 -4.11 -0.83
C TYR A 231 22.13 -3.40 -0.65
N TYR A 232 21.13 -3.90 -1.32
CA TYR A 232 19.76 -3.39 -1.20
C TYR A 232 18.89 -4.42 -0.48
N PRO A 233 18.45 -4.15 0.76
CA PRO A 233 17.61 -5.08 1.49
C PRO A 233 16.24 -5.26 0.83
N THR A 234 15.63 -6.41 1.05
CA THR A 234 14.34 -6.78 0.46
C THR A 234 13.16 -6.00 1.04
N GLY A 235 13.34 -5.30 2.15
CA GLY A 235 12.26 -4.53 2.79
C GLY A 235 12.77 -3.50 3.77
N THR A 236 11.92 -2.55 4.08
CA THR A 236 12.22 -1.34 4.86
C THR A 236 12.67 -1.63 6.31
N ALA A 237 12.17 -2.70 6.94
CA ALA A 237 12.51 -3.03 8.32
C ALA A 237 14.02 -3.27 8.53
N ILE A 238 14.72 -3.77 7.51
CA ILE A 238 16.16 -4.01 7.57
C ILE A 238 16.92 -2.69 7.58
N THR A 239 16.46 -1.67 6.81
CA THR A 239 17.10 -0.34 6.82
C THR A 239 17.03 0.31 8.21
N LEU A 240 15.86 0.20 8.87
CA LEU A 240 15.70 0.69 10.25
C LEU A 240 16.61 -0.03 11.23
N LYS A 241 16.67 -1.35 11.15
CA LYS A 241 17.51 -2.18 12.02
C LYS A 241 18.98 -1.76 11.89
N GLU A 242 19.52 -1.71 10.68
CA GLU A 242 20.92 -1.38 10.47
C GLU A 242 21.26 0.08 10.77
N PHE A 243 20.29 0.98 10.63
CA PHE A 243 20.43 2.37 11.07
C PHE A 243 20.47 2.44 12.62
N ALA A 244 19.61 1.72 13.32
CA ALA A 244 19.59 1.62 14.77
C ALA A 244 20.89 1.05 15.33
N GLU A 245 21.45 0.03 14.70
CA GLU A 245 22.74 -0.59 15.04
C GLU A 245 23.95 0.31 14.71
N GLY A 246 23.74 1.44 14.02
CA GLY A 246 24.78 2.38 13.62
C GLY A 246 25.69 1.89 12.47
N THR A 247 25.34 0.77 11.84
CA THR A 247 26.05 0.28 10.62
C THR A 247 25.75 1.15 9.41
N ARG A 248 24.53 1.72 9.35
CA ARG A 248 24.15 2.73 8.35
C ARG A 248 24.01 4.09 9.02
N TRP A 249 24.48 5.13 8.35
CA TRP A 249 24.52 6.48 8.88
C TRP A 249 23.47 7.40 8.27
N ILE A 250 23.11 7.10 7.01
CA ILE A 250 22.00 7.73 6.28
C ILE A 250 21.11 6.63 5.70
N ILE A 251 19.80 6.76 5.86
CA ILE A 251 18.80 5.90 5.21
C ILE A 251 17.75 6.74 4.49
N ALA A 252 17.12 6.13 3.48
CA ALA A 252 15.94 6.72 2.87
C ALA A 252 14.73 6.65 3.79
N GLY A 253 13.89 7.67 3.72
CA GLY A 253 12.61 7.78 4.40
C GLY A 253 11.55 8.47 3.55
N ILE A 254 10.37 8.55 4.11
CA ILE A 254 9.29 9.44 3.69
C ILE A 254 8.94 10.33 4.87
N MET A 255 8.21 11.42 4.65
CA MET A 255 7.79 12.32 5.72
C MET A 255 7.05 11.53 6.81
N GLU A 256 7.27 11.91 8.07
CA GLU A 256 6.60 11.37 9.26
C GLU A 256 6.97 9.91 9.62
N TRP A 257 7.51 9.15 8.68
CA TRP A 257 7.79 7.72 8.88
C TRP A 257 8.81 7.41 10.00
N ASP A 258 9.76 8.31 10.27
CA ASP A 258 10.74 8.13 11.36
C ASP A 258 10.17 8.44 12.75
N MET A 259 8.99 9.07 12.83
CA MET A 259 8.44 9.54 14.10
C MET A 259 8.09 8.39 15.05
N LYS A 260 7.38 7.38 14.55
CA LYS A 260 7.06 6.19 15.36
C LYS A 260 8.31 5.45 15.85
N PRO A 261 9.28 5.07 14.98
CA PRO A 261 10.51 4.43 15.43
C PRO A 261 11.33 5.26 16.43
N ARG A 262 11.32 6.59 16.33
CA ARG A 262 11.95 7.48 17.31
C ARG A 262 11.21 7.49 18.65
N ALA A 263 9.89 7.61 18.62
CA ALA A 263 9.05 7.60 19.83
C ALA A 263 9.17 6.29 20.59
N GLU A 264 9.31 5.17 19.88
CA GLU A 264 9.50 3.83 20.45
C GLU A 264 10.97 3.52 20.83
N GLY A 265 11.92 4.43 20.53
CA GLY A 265 13.35 4.19 20.74
C GLY A 265 13.95 3.10 19.83
N THR A 266 13.24 2.72 18.77
CA THR A 266 13.72 1.73 17.79
C THR A 266 14.89 2.27 16.96
N ILE A 267 14.94 3.59 16.74
CA ILE A 267 16.07 4.29 16.15
C ILE A 267 16.54 5.40 17.11
N PRO A 268 17.77 5.95 16.94
CA PRO A 268 18.26 7.00 17.83
C PRO A 268 17.27 8.18 17.91
N PRO A 269 16.86 8.59 19.10
CA PRO A 269 15.86 9.66 19.27
C PRO A 269 16.35 11.02 18.77
N ASP A 270 17.67 11.23 18.71
CA ASP A 270 18.33 12.43 18.19
C ASP A 270 18.57 12.37 16.67
N SER A 271 18.14 11.31 15.99
CA SER A 271 18.21 11.22 14.52
C SER A 271 17.54 12.41 13.87
N LYS A 272 18.14 12.93 12.80
CA LYS A 272 17.70 14.10 12.07
C LYS A 272 17.35 13.75 10.63
N ILE A 273 16.76 14.72 9.95
CA ILE A 273 16.36 14.59 8.55
C ILE A 273 17.00 15.68 7.69
N PHE A 274 17.16 15.39 6.41
CA PHE A 274 17.45 16.39 5.38
C PHE A 274 16.78 15.99 4.06
N ILE A 275 16.68 16.95 3.17
CA ILE A 275 16.24 16.79 1.78
C ILE A 275 17.26 17.42 0.85
N LEU A 276 17.29 16.95 -0.39
CA LEU A 276 18.11 17.57 -1.44
C LEU A 276 17.34 18.73 -2.10
N PRO A 277 18.05 19.70 -2.69
CA PRO A 277 17.41 20.78 -3.46
C PRO A 277 16.50 20.21 -4.57
N ASN A 278 15.48 20.99 -4.94
CA ASN A 278 14.48 20.64 -5.95
C ASN A 278 13.61 19.40 -5.63
N THR A 279 13.64 18.91 -4.39
CA THR A 279 12.76 17.83 -3.98
C THR A 279 11.29 18.19 -4.24
N SER A 280 10.58 17.31 -4.96
CA SER A 280 9.14 17.23 -4.92
C SER A 280 8.78 15.95 -4.17
N PHE A 281 7.83 16.05 -3.25
CA PHE A 281 7.43 14.88 -2.46
C PHE A 281 6.44 14.04 -3.27
N VAL A 282 6.88 12.86 -3.68
CA VAL A 282 6.00 11.89 -4.33
C VAL A 282 5.11 11.30 -3.25
N ILE A 283 3.80 11.47 -3.38
CA ILE A 283 2.84 10.99 -2.39
C ILE A 283 2.94 9.47 -2.22
N ASP A 284 2.76 8.99 -1.01
CA ASP A 284 2.66 7.57 -0.69
C ASP A 284 1.44 7.34 0.21
N GLY A 285 1.01 6.09 0.32
CA GLY A 285 -0.09 5.70 1.17
C GLY A 285 -0.35 4.22 1.11
N HIS A 286 -1.26 3.77 1.97
CA HIS A 286 -1.72 2.40 1.94
C HIS A 286 -3.16 2.34 1.44
N PHE A 287 -3.52 1.18 0.91
CA PHE A 287 -4.80 0.98 0.27
C PHE A 287 -5.46 -0.31 0.76
N TRP A 288 -6.77 -0.31 0.70
CA TRP A 288 -7.60 -1.50 0.81
C TRP A 288 -7.99 -1.99 -0.58
N ALA A 289 -7.93 -3.29 -0.77
CA ALA A 289 -8.37 -3.94 -2.00
C ALA A 289 -9.04 -5.28 -1.69
N ILE A 290 -10.03 -5.65 -2.50
CA ILE A 290 -10.74 -6.93 -2.39
C ILE A 290 -10.27 -7.82 -3.54
N PRO A 291 -9.71 -9.01 -3.29
CA PRO A 291 -9.37 -9.93 -4.36
C PRO A 291 -10.63 -10.49 -5.02
N LYS A 292 -10.60 -10.71 -6.33
CA LYS A 292 -11.66 -11.43 -7.03
C LYS A 292 -11.74 -12.86 -6.51
N GLY A 293 -12.95 -13.38 -6.42
CA GLY A 293 -13.22 -14.74 -5.92
C GLY A 293 -13.68 -14.78 -4.45
N VAL A 294 -13.64 -13.67 -3.73
CA VAL A 294 -14.35 -13.52 -2.44
C VAL A 294 -15.85 -13.66 -2.70
N SER A 295 -16.56 -14.46 -1.90
CA SER A 295 -18.00 -14.66 -2.06
C SER A 295 -18.78 -13.37 -1.88
N ALA A 296 -19.95 -13.25 -2.50
CA ALA A 296 -20.77 -12.04 -2.42
C ALA A 296 -21.12 -11.69 -0.96
N ALA A 297 -21.45 -12.67 -0.14
CA ALA A 297 -21.80 -12.46 1.27
C ALA A 297 -20.58 -11.98 2.10
N GLU A 298 -19.39 -12.55 1.88
CA GLU A 298 -18.16 -12.09 2.53
C GLU A 298 -17.78 -10.68 2.03
N GLN A 299 -17.96 -10.41 0.73
CA GLN A 299 -17.67 -9.09 0.17
C GLN A 299 -18.56 -8.00 0.80
N GLU A 300 -19.83 -8.26 1.11
CA GLU A 300 -20.71 -7.33 1.82
C GLU A 300 -20.14 -6.99 3.21
N ILE A 301 -19.66 -7.98 3.95
CA ILE A 301 -19.06 -7.77 5.28
C ILE A 301 -17.76 -6.96 5.15
N VAL A 302 -16.94 -7.24 4.13
CA VAL A 302 -15.70 -6.50 3.88
C VAL A 302 -15.99 -5.04 3.50
N LEU A 303 -16.99 -4.78 2.68
CA LEU A 303 -17.40 -3.41 2.32
C LEU A 303 -17.91 -2.64 3.56
N ASP A 304 -18.66 -3.30 4.45
CA ASP A 304 -19.11 -2.73 5.72
C ASP A 304 -17.90 -2.43 6.65
N LEU A 305 -16.94 -3.36 6.75
CA LEU A 305 -15.67 -3.11 7.44
C LEU A 305 -14.94 -1.89 6.86
N MET A 306 -14.76 -1.82 5.54
CA MET A 306 -14.07 -0.70 4.88
C MET A 306 -14.80 0.64 5.15
N LYS A 307 -16.12 0.64 5.14
CA LYS A 307 -16.93 1.80 5.51
C LYS A 307 -16.72 2.19 6.99
N PHE A 308 -16.70 1.21 7.90
CA PHE A 308 -16.42 1.44 9.31
C PHE A 308 -15.01 2.03 9.51
N MET A 309 -14.02 1.49 8.82
CA MET A 309 -12.63 1.97 8.86
C MET A 309 -12.47 3.41 8.36
N ARG A 310 -13.39 3.92 7.53
CA ARG A 310 -13.43 5.33 7.07
C ARG A 310 -14.11 6.29 8.03
N ARG A 311 -14.74 5.81 9.07
CA ARG A 311 -15.39 6.70 10.05
C ARG A 311 -14.36 7.61 10.70
N PRO A 312 -14.64 8.91 10.87
CA PRO A 312 -13.69 9.84 11.48
C PRO A 312 -13.21 9.41 12.87
N ASP A 313 -14.10 8.87 13.71
CA ASP A 313 -13.78 8.36 15.05
C ASP A 313 -12.86 7.12 15.04
N GLN A 314 -12.76 6.41 13.93
CA GLN A 314 -11.83 5.31 13.73
C GLN A 314 -10.53 5.79 13.06
N GLN A 315 -10.64 6.62 12.05
CA GLN A 315 -9.46 7.12 11.32
C GLN A 315 -8.52 7.97 12.20
N VAL A 316 -9.02 8.69 13.20
CA VAL A 316 -8.16 9.44 14.14
C VAL A 316 -7.19 8.54 14.92
N LEU A 317 -7.48 7.23 15.01
CA LEU A 317 -6.60 6.28 15.70
C LEU A 317 -5.29 6.03 14.92
N THR A 318 -5.24 6.34 13.62
CA THR A 318 -4.03 6.19 12.80
C THR A 318 -2.90 7.12 13.25
N TRP A 319 -3.25 8.27 13.86
CA TRP A 319 -2.28 9.19 14.44
C TRP A 319 -1.38 8.56 15.52
N LYS A 320 -1.82 7.47 16.15
CA LYS A 320 -0.97 6.71 17.08
C LYS A 320 0.28 6.13 16.40
N ALA A 321 0.21 5.89 15.10
CA ALA A 321 1.36 5.46 14.30
C ALA A 321 2.05 6.63 13.57
N PHE A 322 1.65 7.87 13.84
CA PHE A 322 2.09 9.07 13.12
C PHE A 322 1.80 9.02 11.62
N ILE A 323 0.73 8.36 11.24
CA ILE A 323 0.31 8.24 9.84
C ILE A 323 -0.99 9.02 9.67
N GLY A 324 -1.04 9.88 8.65
CA GLY A 324 -2.18 10.73 8.39
C GLY A 324 -3.41 9.93 7.95
N PRO A 325 -4.62 10.27 8.47
CA PRO A 325 -5.86 9.67 7.99
C PRO A 325 -6.15 10.08 6.55
N SER A 326 -6.81 9.19 5.80
CA SER A 326 -7.29 9.54 4.46
C SER A 326 -8.56 10.41 4.48
N ILE A 327 -9.25 10.49 5.61
CA ILE A 327 -10.54 11.20 5.80
C ILE A 327 -10.31 12.57 6.41
N LYS A 328 -10.77 13.63 5.74
CA LYS A 328 -10.57 15.03 6.15
C LYS A 328 -11.18 15.40 7.51
N ALA A 329 -12.23 14.69 7.92
CA ALA A 329 -12.88 14.93 9.21
C ALA A 329 -12.14 14.29 10.40
N ALA A 330 -11.10 13.47 10.16
CA ALA A 330 -10.32 12.77 11.18
C ALA A 330 -9.07 13.57 11.59
N THR A 331 -9.26 14.78 12.04
CA THR A 331 -8.18 15.69 12.45
C THR A 331 -7.61 15.31 13.82
N LEU A 332 -6.33 15.64 14.07
CA LEU A 332 -5.61 15.25 15.29
C LEU A 332 -6.29 15.77 16.57
N ASP A 333 -6.91 16.95 16.54
CA ASP A 333 -7.64 17.52 17.68
C ASP A 333 -8.87 16.69 18.11
N LYS A 334 -9.34 15.78 17.24
CA LYS A 334 -10.42 14.82 17.53
C LYS A 334 -9.90 13.45 17.98
N ALA A 335 -8.60 13.23 17.95
CA ALA A 335 -8.02 12.00 18.44
C ALA A 335 -8.10 11.92 19.98
N PRO A 336 -8.03 10.72 20.58
CA PRO A 336 -7.93 10.55 22.02
C PRO A 336 -6.77 11.40 22.62
N PRO A 337 -6.91 11.92 23.85
CA PRO A 337 -5.91 12.83 24.45
C PRO A 337 -4.51 12.24 24.56
N ASP A 338 -4.38 10.93 24.78
CA ASP A 338 -3.11 10.21 24.83
C ASP A 338 -2.41 10.21 23.45
N ILE A 339 -3.17 10.09 22.35
CA ILE A 339 -2.66 10.17 20.99
C ILE A 339 -2.23 11.61 20.67
N GLN A 340 -3.04 12.60 21.02
CA GLN A 340 -2.68 14.01 20.83
C GLN A 340 -1.37 14.35 21.54
N LYS A 341 -1.23 13.92 22.81
CA LYS A 341 -0.01 14.09 23.60
C LYS A 341 1.18 13.41 22.94
N LEU A 342 1.05 12.13 22.55
CA LEU A 342 2.09 11.36 21.89
C LEU A 342 2.60 12.08 20.62
N VAL A 343 1.67 12.56 19.78
CA VAL A 343 2.04 13.28 18.56
C VAL A 343 2.73 14.60 18.89
N ALA A 344 2.20 15.39 19.83
CA ALA A 344 2.80 16.67 20.22
C ALA A 344 4.24 16.53 20.79
N GLU A 345 4.50 15.46 21.55
CA GLU A 345 5.83 15.20 22.14
C GLU A 345 6.90 14.81 21.10
N HIS A 346 6.50 14.19 20.00
CA HIS A 346 7.44 13.62 19.03
C HIS A 346 7.41 14.28 17.64
N TRP A 347 6.47 15.24 17.40
CA TRP A 347 6.34 15.92 16.11
C TRP A 347 7.63 16.63 15.72
N ARG A 348 7.99 16.55 14.43
CA ARG A 348 9.08 17.33 13.85
C ARG A 348 8.52 18.59 13.19
N PRO A 349 8.85 19.80 13.69
CA PRO A 349 8.44 21.04 13.04
C PRO A 349 8.89 21.12 11.57
N GLU A 350 10.03 20.51 11.24
CA GLU A 350 10.57 20.45 9.88
C GLU A 350 9.57 19.86 8.88
N TYR A 351 8.76 18.88 9.28
CA TYR A 351 7.73 18.31 8.39
C TYR A 351 6.64 19.31 8.04
N THR A 352 6.16 20.07 9.02
CA THR A 352 5.19 21.16 8.80
C THR A 352 5.74 22.23 7.85
N ASP A 353 7.03 22.56 7.97
CA ASP A 353 7.67 23.52 7.08
C ASP A 353 7.87 22.95 5.67
N MET A 354 8.18 21.65 5.55
CA MET A 354 8.31 20.96 4.28
C MET A 354 6.99 20.92 3.52
N GLU A 355 5.87 20.59 4.18
CA GLU A 355 4.53 20.58 3.58
C GLU A 355 4.14 21.94 2.99
N LYS A 356 4.50 23.03 3.67
CA LYS A 356 4.21 24.39 3.19
C LYS A 356 5.10 24.84 2.04
N LYS A 357 6.34 24.37 2.01
CA LYS A 357 7.38 24.88 1.11
C LYS A 357 7.52 24.08 -0.18
N TYR A 358 7.30 22.78 -0.12
CA TYR A 358 7.60 21.88 -1.22
C TYR A 358 6.33 21.29 -1.84
N LYS A 359 6.41 21.01 -3.14
CA LYS A 359 5.28 20.47 -3.88
C LYS A 359 5.11 18.97 -3.59
N ILE A 360 3.89 18.56 -3.27
CA ILE A 360 3.47 17.17 -3.28
C ILE A 360 3.00 16.84 -4.71
N VAL A 361 3.49 15.75 -5.25
CA VAL A 361 3.18 15.28 -6.60
C VAL A 361 2.63 13.85 -6.54
N PRO A 362 1.76 13.45 -7.49
CA PRO A 362 1.27 12.09 -7.57
C PRO A 362 2.41 11.10 -7.84
N GLN A 363 2.17 9.85 -7.49
CA GLN A 363 3.00 8.71 -7.87
C GLN A 363 2.92 8.51 -9.40
N LEU A 364 3.87 7.75 -9.95
CA LEU A 364 3.79 7.32 -11.35
C LEU A 364 2.50 6.54 -11.62
N PRO A 365 1.92 6.68 -12.80
CA PRO A 365 0.85 5.79 -13.24
C PRO A 365 1.29 4.31 -13.15
N VAL A 366 0.33 3.41 -13.01
CA VAL A 366 0.58 1.98 -12.70
C VAL A 366 1.62 1.33 -13.61
N LYS A 367 1.49 1.52 -14.93
CA LYS A 367 2.41 0.90 -15.91
C LYS A 367 3.82 1.43 -15.80
N GLU A 368 3.94 2.73 -15.65
CA GLU A 368 5.21 3.44 -15.52
C GLU A 368 5.89 3.07 -14.19
N LEU A 369 5.13 2.94 -13.11
CA LEU A 369 5.67 2.51 -11.83
C LEU A 369 6.22 1.08 -11.89
N ILE A 370 5.49 0.15 -12.49
CA ILE A 370 5.95 -1.23 -12.70
C ILE A 370 7.23 -1.22 -13.55
N ALA A 371 7.24 -0.48 -14.66
CA ALA A 371 8.41 -0.39 -15.53
C ALA A 371 9.64 0.20 -14.82
N ALA A 372 9.44 1.22 -13.96
CA ALA A 372 10.51 1.81 -13.16
C ALA A 372 11.09 0.80 -12.15
N MET A 373 10.24 0.07 -11.44
CA MET A 373 10.66 -0.94 -10.47
C MET A 373 11.39 -2.10 -11.14
N ASP A 374 10.86 -2.61 -12.25
CA ASP A 374 11.48 -3.68 -13.03
C ASP A 374 12.85 -3.28 -13.59
N ARG A 375 12.98 -2.05 -14.10
CA ARG A 375 14.24 -1.53 -14.60
C ARG A 375 15.24 -1.33 -13.46
N TRP A 376 14.78 -0.82 -12.32
CA TRP A 376 15.62 -0.69 -11.14
C TRP A 376 16.15 -2.05 -10.68
N ASP A 377 15.31 -3.07 -10.60
CA ASP A 377 15.70 -4.41 -10.20
C ASP A 377 16.78 -4.99 -11.14
N LYS A 378 16.67 -4.78 -12.45
CA LYS A 378 17.61 -5.28 -13.47
C LYS A 378 18.93 -4.50 -13.49
N GLU A 379 18.88 -3.17 -13.43
CA GLU A 379 20.03 -2.32 -13.69
C GLU A 379 20.76 -1.82 -12.43
N VAL A 380 20.06 -1.78 -11.28
CA VAL A 380 20.56 -1.28 -10.00
C VAL A 380 20.54 -2.39 -8.95
N GLY A 381 19.40 -3.00 -8.71
CA GLY A 381 19.17 -3.99 -7.66
C GLY A 381 19.87 -5.34 -7.88
N ALA A 382 20.18 -5.69 -9.12
CA ALA A 382 20.91 -6.92 -9.48
C ALA A 382 22.41 -6.88 -9.15
N GLN A 383 22.92 -5.75 -8.64
CA GLN A 383 24.32 -5.63 -8.24
C GLN A 383 24.67 -6.64 -7.16
N ARG A 384 25.90 -7.19 -7.25
CA ARG A 384 26.43 -8.10 -6.22
C ARG A 384 26.63 -7.34 -4.90
N ILE A 385 26.47 -8.06 -3.78
CA ILE A 385 26.83 -7.56 -2.45
C ILE A 385 28.30 -7.14 -2.49
N LYS A 386 28.58 -5.91 -2.13
CA LYS A 386 29.91 -5.34 -2.01
C LYS A 386 30.37 -5.43 -0.57
N LYS A 387 31.66 -5.70 -0.37
CA LYS A 387 32.28 -5.64 0.96
C LYS A 387 33.19 -4.40 0.99
N PHE A 388 32.93 -3.51 1.93
CA PHE A 388 33.71 -2.30 2.15
C PHE A 388 34.51 -2.37 3.45
#